data_6def4d56c1bc9f4a7f188d9061b47e1d
#
_entry.id   6def4d56c1bc9f4a7f188d9061b47e1d
#
_cell.length_a   1.000
_cell.length_b   1.000
_cell.length_c   1.000
_cell.angle_alpha   90.00
_cell.angle_beta   90.00
_cell.angle_gamma   90.00
#
_symmetry.space_group_name_H-M   'P 1'
#
loop_
_entity.id
_entity.type
_entity.pdbx_description
1 polymer ?
#
loop_
_entity_poly.entity_id
_entity_poly.type
_entity_poly.pdbx_seq_one_letter_code
_entity_poly.pdbx_strand_id
1 'polypeptide(L)'
;PSDADISVRASTPIYIVAIRGFHSKTHTETDMIRINQLKLPVTHSQEDLEKKIEKTLRLPKEKIKSWRLVRQSVDARKKEELRYIYAVDVETEKESQVVKRAKDQNVQLSAETPYRFPKPGTEPLSCRPVIVGEGPAGLFCGLMLARAGYRPLLLERGEAVEERTKRVEAFWAGGPLDPNSNVQFGEGGAGTFSDGKLNTLVKDRTGRNRLVLETLAAFGADPAITYQAKPHIGTDVLSGVVRAIREEILRLGEIGRA
;
A
#
# COMPACT_ATOMS: atom_id res chain seq x y z
N PRO A 1 -31.89 30.49 14.92
CA PRO A 1 -30.91 29.91 15.81
C PRO A 1 -29.94 29.08 15.03
N SER A 2 -28.78 29.56 15.13
CA SER A 2 -27.49 29.35 14.49
C SER A 2 -27.02 27.93 14.37
N ASP A 3 -26.61 27.59 13.15
CA ASP A 3 -25.79 26.48 12.80
C ASP A 3 -24.42 26.53 13.51
N ALA A 4 -24.11 25.48 14.27
CA ALA A 4 -22.80 25.31 14.86
C ALA A 4 -21.99 24.40 13.94
N ASP A 5 -21.12 25.01 13.13
CA ASP A 5 -20.08 24.38 12.32
C ASP A 5 -19.11 23.61 13.23
N ILE A 6 -19.21 22.29 13.25
CA ILE A 6 -18.18 21.45 13.87
C ILE A 6 -17.16 21.08 12.80
N SER A 7 -16.23 21.98 12.55
CA SER A 7 -15.02 21.73 11.79
C SER A 7 -14.07 20.83 12.60
N VAL A 8 -14.17 19.53 12.43
CA VAL A 8 -13.14 18.60 12.91
C VAL A 8 -11.95 18.66 11.96
N ARG A 9 -11.00 19.52 12.29
CA ARG A 9 -9.67 19.47 11.67
C ARG A 9 -8.93 18.24 12.20
N ALA A 10 -9.00 17.16 11.45
CA ALA A 10 -8.09 16.03 11.62
C ALA A 10 -6.71 16.43 11.11
N SER A 11 -5.85 16.92 11.99
CA SER A 11 -4.42 17.06 11.72
C SER A 11 -3.76 15.69 11.78
N THR A 12 -3.87 14.92 10.71
CA THR A 12 -3.05 13.72 10.49
C THR A 12 -1.65 14.21 10.12
N PRO A 13 -0.60 13.87 10.87
CA PRO A 13 0.76 14.21 10.46
C PRO A 13 1.06 13.45 9.16
N ILE A 14 1.28 14.20 8.09
CA ILE A 14 1.68 13.69 6.78
C ILE A 14 3.09 13.13 6.93
N TYR A 15 3.21 11.81 7.05
CA TYR A 15 4.48 11.14 6.84
C TYR A 15 4.81 11.22 5.35
N ILE A 16 5.54 12.25 4.96
CA ILE A 16 6.13 12.33 3.62
C ILE A 16 7.25 11.29 3.58
N VAL A 17 6.90 10.05 3.26
CA VAL A 17 7.87 9.15 2.65
C VAL A 17 8.13 9.75 1.28
N ALA A 18 9.21 10.52 1.16
CA ALA A 18 9.67 11.01 -0.12
C ALA A 18 10.03 9.80 -1.00
N ILE A 19 9.06 9.30 -1.74
CA ILE A 19 9.31 8.37 -2.85
C ILE A 19 9.90 9.20 -3.98
N ARG A 20 11.12 9.69 -3.77
CA ARG A 20 11.96 10.17 -4.86
C ARG A 20 12.34 8.95 -5.67
N GLY A 21 11.85 8.92 -6.89
CA GLY A 21 12.30 8.12 -8.01
C GLY A 21 12.67 6.68 -7.65
N PHE A 22 11.96 5.74 -8.21
CA PHE A 22 12.30 4.32 -8.20
C PHE A 22 13.63 4.11 -8.95
N HIS A 23 14.71 4.72 -8.44
CA HIS A 23 16.06 4.41 -8.84
C HIS A 23 16.50 3.24 -7.99
N SER A 24 16.82 2.15 -8.66
CA SER A 24 17.51 0.98 -8.16
C SER A 24 18.75 1.40 -7.34
N LYS A 25 18.54 1.77 -6.08
CA LYS A 25 19.62 1.65 -5.11
C LYS A 25 19.64 0.20 -4.69
N THR A 26 20.73 -0.47 -4.97
CA THR A 26 21.13 -1.73 -4.37
C THR A 26 21.05 -1.55 -2.85
N HIS A 27 19.87 -1.81 -2.26
CA HIS A 27 19.77 -1.99 -0.82
C HIS A 27 20.53 -3.29 -0.52
N THR A 28 21.72 -3.18 0.00
CA THR A 28 22.31 -4.21 0.84
C THR A 28 21.25 -4.59 1.87
N GLU A 29 21.05 -5.89 2.08
CA GLU A 29 20.24 -6.41 3.17
C GLU A 29 20.75 -5.80 4.47
N THR A 30 20.18 -4.68 4.88
CA THR A 30 20.46 -4.10 6.19
C THR A 30 19.57 -4.84 7.17
N ASP A 31 20.18 -5.60 8.05
CA ASP A 31 19.48 -6.14 9.20
C ASP A 31 18.82 -4.98 9.92
N MET A 32 17.52 -5.07 10.15
CA MET A 32 16.76 -4.10 10.94
C MET A 32 16.32 -4.76 12.25
N ILE A 33 16.05 -3.96 13.25
CA ILE A 33 15.48 -4.46 14.49
C ILE A 33 13.97 -4.37 14.39
N ARG A 34 13.26 -5.48 14.39
CA ARG A 34 11.81 -5.51 14.53
C ARG A 34 11.40 -5.55 15.99
N ILE A 35 10.57 -4.58 16.37
CA ILE A 35 9.92 -4.54 17.68
C ILE A 35 8.44 -4.85 17.45
N ASN A 36 7.95 -5.90 18.05
CA ASN A 36 6.54 -6.28 18.02
C ASN A 36 5.85 -5.87 19.34
N GLN A 37 4.51 -5.87 19.32
CA GLN A 37 3.68 -5.68 20.50
C GLN A 37 3.93 -4.37 21.28
N LEU A 38 4.33 -3.30 20.63
CA LEU A 38 4.38 -1.97 21.23
C LEU A 38 2.95 -1.47 21.47
N LYS A 39 2.53 -1.42 22.72
CA LYS A 39 1.17 -1.02 23.13
C LYS A 39 1.19 0.43 23.61
N LEU A 40 0.30 1.25 23.05
CA LEU A 40 0.09 2.64 23.42
C LEU A 40 -1.41 2.96 23.48
N PRO A 41 -1.85 3.91 24.32
CA PRO A 41 -3.22 4.41 24.29
C PRO A 41 -3.57 4.96 22.90
N VAL A 42 -4.84 4.95 22.49
CA VAL A 42 -5.25 5.53 21.20
C VAL A 42 -5.03 7.03 21.10
N THR A 43 -4.89 7.71 22.24
CA THR A 43 -4.63 9.15 22.36
C THR A 43 -3.16 9.53 22.38
N HIS A 44 -2.23 8.54 22.21
CA HIS A 44 -0.80 8.82 22.27
C HIS A 44 -0.33 9.73 21.12
N SER A 45 0.74 10.46 21.38
CA SER A 45 1.44 11.24 20.35
C SER A 45 2.51 10.41 19.63
N GLN A 46 3.04 10.95 18.53
CA GLN A 46 4.21 10.35 17.86
C GLN A 46 5.42 10.27 18.80
N GLU A 47 5.64 11.32 19.61
CA GLU A 47 6.72 11.34 20.58
C GLU A 47 6.61 10.21 21.62
N ASP A 48 5.39 9.84 22.02
CA ASP A 48 5.17 8.73 22.93
C ASP A 48 5.59 7.39 22.30
N LEU A 49 5.34 7.21 21.00
CA LEU A 49 5.80 6.05 20.27
C LEU A 49 7.33 6.01 20.15
N GLU A 50 7.97 7.14 19.83
CA GLU A 50 9.43 7.26 19.77
C GLU A 50 10.06 6.95 21.14
N LYS A 51 9.58 7.57 22.21
CA LYS A 51 10.04 7.27 23.59
C LYS A 51 9.83 5.80 23.96
N LYS A 52 8.73 5.18 23.46
CA LYS A 52 8.50 3.76 23.70
C LYS A 52 9.50 2.88 22.98
N ILE A 53 9.88 3.22 21.74
CA ILE A 53 10.94 2.55 20.96
C ILE A 53 12.28 2.66 21.70
N GLU A 54 12.70 3.87 22.07
CA GLU A 54 13.94 4.13 22.82
C GLU A 54 14.02 3.29 24.11
N LYS A 55 12.95 3.32 24.90
CA LYS A 55 12.86 2.55 26.14
C LYS A 55 12.97 1.05 25.89
N THR A 56 12.29 0.54 24.85
CA THR A 56 12.28 -0.90 24.53
C THR A 56 13.66 -1.37 24.06
N LEU A 57 14.35 -0.59 23.23
CA LEU A 57 15.69 -0.90 22.75
C LEU A 57 16.80 -0.53 23.75
N ARG A 58 16.47 0.23 24.80
CA ARG A 58 17.43 0.80 25.75
C ARG A 58 18.49 1.63 25.03
N LEU A 59 18.06 2.42 24.05
CA LEU A 59 18.87 3.28 23.20
C LEU A 59 18.38 4.73 23.28
N PRO A 60 19.28 5.71 23.36
CA PRO A 60 18.90 7.11 23.18
C PRO A 60 18.57 7.41 21.71
N LYS A 61 17.77 8.44 21.48
CA LYS A 61 17.24 8.84 20.17
C LYS A 61 18.34 9.01 19.12
N GLU A 62 19.49 9.57 19.50
CA GLU A 62 20.63 9.88 18.63
C GLU A 62 21.29 8.63 18.02
N LYS A 63 21.03 7.45 18.60
CA LYS A 63 21.51 6.15 18.10
C LYS A 63 20.51 5.43 17.22
N ILE A 64 19.32 5.98 17.05
CA ILE A 64 18.28 5.49 16.14
C ILE A 64 18.42 6.29 14.85
N LYS A 65 18.86 5.63 13.77
CA LYS A 65 19.03 6.28 12.46
C LYS A 65 17.67 6.56 11.79
N SER A 66 16.80 5.57 11.82
CA SER A 66 15.47 5.66 11.26
C SER A 66 14.56 4.61 11.89
N TRP A 67 13.25 4.81 11.79
CA TRP A 67 12.27 3.80 12.11
C TRP A 67 11.03 3.93 11.21
N ARG A 68 10.28 2.85 11.04
CA ARG A 68 9.05 2.84 10.25
C ARG A 68 8.00 1.92 10.86
N LEU A 69 6.75 2.26 10.61
CA LEU A 69 5.63 1.38 10.95
C LEU A 69 5.60 0.18 9.99
N VAL A 70 5.47 -1.00 10.55
CA VAL A 70 5.28 -2.25 9.83
C VAL A 70 3.84 -2.72 9.97
N ARG A 71 3.27 -2.53 11.17
CA ARG A 71 1.89 -2.89 11.45
C ARG A 71 1.31 -2.03 12.56
N GLN A 72 0.05 -1.65 12.37
CA GLN A 72 -0.79 -1.02 13.39
C GLN A 72 -2.09 -1.81 13.48
N SER A 73 -2.46 -2.20 14.68
CA SER A 73 -3.75 -2.83 14.97
C SER A 73 -4.37 -2.25 16.23
N VAL A 74 -5.68 -2.39 16.36
CA VAL A 74 -6.41 -1.95 17.56
C VAL A 74 -6.64 -3.14 18.47
N ASP A 75 -6.28 -3.00 19.74
CA ASP A 75 -6.70 -3.88 20.81
C ASP A 75 -7.93 -3.30 21.52
N ALA A 76 -9.09 -3.88 21.22
CA ALA A 76 -10.37 -3.47 21.77
C ALA A 76 -10.99 -4.52 22.71
N ARG A 77 -10.18 -5.45 23.24
CA ARG A 77 -10.66 -6.51 24.16
C ARG A 77 -11.25 -5.94 25.45
N LYS A 78 -10.73 -4.79 25.89
CA LYS A 78 -11.29 -3.98 26.97
C LYS A 78 -11.85 -2.71 26.37
N LYS A 79 -13.17 -2.55 26.35
CA LYS A 79 -13.85 -1.39 25.73
C LYS A 79 -13.44 -0.06 26.36
N GLU A 80 -13.14 -0.05 27.64
CA GLU A 80 -12.73 1.15 28.39
C GLU A 80 -11.25 1.51 28.18
N GLU A 81 -10.45 0.62 27.61
CA GLU A 81 -9.01 0.80 27.46
C GLU A 81 -8.55 0.40 26.05
N LEU A 82 -8.97 1.19 25.07
CA LEU A 82 -8.55 1.00 23.68
C LEU A 82 -7.05 1.32 23.53
N ARG A 83 -6.33 0.43 22.85
CA ARG A 83 -4.91 0.59 22.61
C ARG A 83 -4.56 0.30 21.16
N TYR A 84 -3.60 1.03 20.63
CA TYR A 84 -2.88 0.61 19.42
C TYR A 84 -1.79 -0.38 19.80
N ILE A 85 -1.63 -1.39 18.94
CA ILE A 85 -0.51 -2.32 18.97
C ILE A 85 0.28 -2.13 17.70
N TYR A 86 1.55 -1.78 17.86
CA TYR A 86 2.47 -1.54 16.76
C TYR A 86 3.48 -2.66 16.59
N ALA A 87 3.86 -2.91 15.33
CA ALA A 87 5.15 -3.47 14.98
C ALA A 87 5.95 -2.40 14.21
N VAL A 88 7.20 -2.20 14.58
CA VAL A 88 8.07 -1.22 13.94
C VAL A 88 9.40 -1.87 13.57
N ASP A 89 9.98 -1.41 12.47
CA ASP A 89 11.37 -1.68 12.12
C ASP A 89 12.21 -0.47 12.47
N VAL A 90 13.35 -0.72 13.08
CA VAL A 90 14.30 0.32 13.55
C VAL A 90 15.67 0.02 12.99
N GLU A 91 16.29 1.03 12.38
CA GLU A 91 17.65 0.99 11.92
C GLU A 91 18.57 1.65 12.96
N THR A 92 19.64 0.96 13.31
CA THR A 92 20.61 1.45 14.30
C THR A 92 22.03 1.14 13.83
N GLU A 93 23.00 1.26 14.72
CA GLU A 93 24.29 0.64 14.56
C GLU A 93 24.38 -0.63 15.41
N LYS A 94 24.97 -1.68 14.85
CA LYS A 94 25.22 -2.94 15.57
C LYS A 94 23.93 -3.62 16.09
N GLU A 95 22.94 -3.77 15.21
CA GLU A 95 21.60 -4.30 15.51
C GLU A 95 21.62 -5.56 16.36
N SER A 96 22.48 -6.52 16.03
CA SER A 96 22.62 -7.79 16.78
C SER A 96 22.99 -7.59 18.25
N GLN A 97 23.79 -6.55 18.56
CA GLN A 97 24.15 -6.25 19.95
C GLN A 97 22.99 -5.57 20.67
N VAL A 98 22.26 -4.70 19.97
CA VAL A 98 21.08 -4.02 20.52
C VAL A 98 20.00 -5.05 20.88
N VAL A 99 19.70 -5.99 19.98
CA VAL A 99 18.73 -7.07 20.23
C VAL A 99 19.12 -7.89 21.46
N LYS A 100 20.39 -8.32 21.56
CA LYS A 100 20.89 -9.06 22.74
C LYS A 100 20.76 -8.26 24.04
N ARG A 101 21.00 -6.94 23.99
CA ARG A 101 20.91 -6.04 25.16
C ARG A 101 19.46 -5.78 25.58
N ALA A 102 18.55 -5.68 24.63
CA ALA A 102 17.13 -5.39 24.89
C ALA A 102 16.50 -6.47 25.83
N LYS A 103 16.91 -7.74 25.71
CA LYS A 103 16.40 -8.87 26.50
C LYS A 103 14.88 -8.95 26.48
N ASP A 104 14.26 -8.66 25.33
CA ASP A 104 12.81 -8.68 25.11
C ASP A 104 12.51 -9.64 23.97
N GLN A 105 11.62 -10.61 24.19
CA GLN A 105 11.22 -11.58 23.17
C GLN A 105 10.50 -10.95 21.96
N ASN A 106 9.97 -9.75 22.11
CA ASN A 106 9.34 -8.99 21.03
C ASN A 106 10.35 -8.21 20.17
N VAL A 107 11.64 -8.22 20.56
CA VAL A 107 12.72 -7.54 19.84
C VAL A 107 13.57 -8.57 19.14
N GLN A 108 13.62 -8.53 17.82
CA GLN A 108 14.35 -9.50 17.00
C GLN A 108 15.00 -8.84 15.80
N LEU A 109 16.02 -9.48 15.23
CA LEU A 109 16.52 -9.10 13.93
C LEU A 109 15.47 -9.42 12.86
N SER A 110 15.28 -8.52 11.95
CA SER A 110 14.39 -8.68 10.81
C SER A 110 15.09 -8.20 9.56
N ALA A 111 15.41 -9.10 8.67
CA ALA A 111 15.80 -8.74 7.31
C ALA A 111 14.53 -8.53 6.50
N GLU A 112 14.35 -7.35 5.91
CA GLU A 112 13.29 -7.13 4.97
C GLU A 112 13.73 -7.62 3.60
N THR A 113 12.93 -8.51 3.04
CA THR A 113 13.13 -8.96 1.66
C THR A 113 12.09 -8.27 0.79
N PRO A 114 12.41 -7.10 0.18
CA PRO A 114 11.50 -6.48 -0.75
C PRO A 114 11.32 -7.39 -1.96
N TYR A 115 10.10 -7.43 -2.49
CA TYR A 115 9.87 -8.15 -3.73
C TYR A 115 10.73 -7.55 -4.85
N ARG A 116 11.49 -8.41 -5.52
CA ARG A 116 12.26 -8.02 -6.70
C ARG A 116 11.58 -8.60 -7.92
N PHE A 117 11.17 -7.72 -8.83
CA PHE A 117 10.67 -8.17 -10.12
C PHE A 117 11.80 -8.89 -10.88
N PRO A 118 11.50 -10.02 -11.53
CA PRO A 118 12.52 -10.73 -12.33
C PRO A 118 13.18 -9.79 -13.34
N LYS A 119 14.49 -9.93 -13.52
CA LYS A 119 15.18 -9.17 -14.55
C LYS A 119 14.62 -9.56 -15.93
N PRO A 120 14.37 -8.57 -16.81
CA PRO A 120 13.99 -8.86 -18.19
C PRO A 120 15.01 -9.78 -18.86
N GLY A 121 14.54 -10.64 -19.76
CA GLY A 121 15.41 -11.40 -20.66
C GLY A 121 16.14 -10.47 -21.64
N THR A 122 17.18 -11.01 -22.28
CA THR A 122 17.96 -10.28 -23.30
C THR A 122 17.44 -10.53 -24.72
N GLU A 123 16.65 -11.58 -24.92
CA GLU A 123 16.07 -11.91 -26.22
C GLU A 123 14.94 -10.94 -26.56
N PRO A 124 14.95 -10.32 -27.75
CA PRO A 124 13.87 -9.46 -28.19
C PRO A 124 12.59 -10.26 -28.41
N LEU A 125 11.47 -9.74 -27.95
CA LEU A 125 10.17 -10.33 -28.23
C LEU A 125 9.77 -10.04 -29.68
N SER A 126 9.28 -11.07 -30.40
CA SER A 126 8.76 -10.93 -31.76
C SER A 126 7.44 -10.15 -31.82
N CYS A 127 6.70 -10.13 -30.72
CA CYS A 127 5.44 -9.38 -30.58
C CYS A 127 5.28 -8.82 -29.17
N ARG A 128 4.38 -7.88 -29.03
CA ARG A 128 4.03 -7.27 -27.74
C ARG A 128 3.34 -8.29 -26.83
N PRO A 129 3.62 -8.30 -25.52
CA PRO A 129 2.80 -9.06 -24.57
C PRO A 129 1.35 -8.57 -24.61
N VAL A 130 0.40 -9.51 -24.67
CA VAL A 130 -1.04 -9.19 -24.62
C VAL A 130 -1.58 -9.58 -23.25
N ILE A 131 -2.29 -8.65 -22.62
CA ILE A 131 -2.96 -8.83 -21.34
C ILE A 131 -4.45 -8.70 -21.59
N VAL A 132 -5.22 -9.73 -21.23
CA VAL A 132 -6.68 -9.74 -21.40
C VAL A 132 -7.33 -9.47 -20.04
N GLY A 133 -8.05 -8.34 -19.97
CA GLY A 133 -8.73 -7.84 -18.78
C GLY A 133 -7.89 -6.81 -18.00
N GLU A 134 -8.48 -5.65 -17.70
CA GLU A 134 -7.91 -4.58 -16.87
C GLU A 134 -8.45 -4.59 -15.44
N GLY A 135 -8.76 -5.76 -14.90
CA GLY A 135 -8.96 -5.92 -13.46
C GLY A 135 -7.64 -5.74 -12.69
N PRO A 136 -7.63 -5.88 -11.35
CA PRO A 136 -6.43 -5.63 -10.55
C PRO A 136 -5.19 -6.40 -11.04
N ALA A 137 -5.37 -7.67 -11.42
CA ALA A 137 -4.26 -8.49 -11.91
C ALA A 137 -3.70 -7.98 -13.24
N GLY A 138 -4.57 -7.60 -14.19
CA GLY A 138 -4.17 -7.08 -15.49
C GLY A 138 -3.47 -5.73 -15.39
N LEU A 139 -4.00 -4.81 -14.58
CA LEU A 139 -3.38 -3.50 -14.32
C LEU A 139 -1.98 -3.65 -13.70
N PHE A 140 -1.83 -4.48 -12.67
CA PHE A 140 -0.51 -4.73 -12.08
C PHE A 140 0.45 -5.43 -13.03
N CYS A 141 -0.03 -6.39 -13.82
CA CYS A 141 0.76 -7.05 -14.86
C CYS A 141 1.24 -6.02 -15.90
N GLY A 142 0.34 -5.19 -16.41
CA GLY A 142 0.64 -4.11 -17.35
C GLY A 142 1.67 -3.13 -16.81
N LEU A 143 1.47 -2.65 -15.58
CA LEU A 143 2.38 -1.74 -14.92
C LEU A 143 3.79 -2.34 -14.73
N MET A 144 3.89 -3.59 -14.27
CA MET A 144 5.17 -4.24 -14.05
C MET A 144 5.91 -4.51 -15.36
N LEU A 145 5.21 -4.96 -16.40
CA LEU A 145 5.79 -5.15 -17.72
C LEU A 145 6.24 -3.83 -18.35
N ALA A 146 5.42 -2.78 -18.25
CA ALA A 146 5.77 -1.46 -18.77
C ALA A 146 7.02 -0.90 -18.06
N ARG A 147 7.10 -1.01 -16.74
CA ARG A 147 8.28 -0.63 -15.94
C ARG A 147 9.53 -1.44 -16.28
N ALA A 148 9.36 -2.68 -16.70
CA ALA A 148 10.45 -3.54 -17.16
C ALA A 148 10.88 -3.27 -18.63
N GLY A 149 10.30 -2.26 -19.28
CA GLY A 149 10.64 -1.85 -20.66
C GLY A 149 9.90 -2.62 -21.75
N TYR A 150 8.98 -3.51 -21.38
CA TYR A 150 8.06 -4.12 -22.34
C TYR A 150 6.97 -3.11 -22.72
N ARG A 151 6.32 -3.34 -23.85
CA ARG A 151 5.21 -2.51 -24.33
C ARG A 151 3.93 -3.36 -24.40
N PRO A 152 3.31 -3.68 -23.25
CA PRO A 152 2.15 -4.56 -23.23
C PRO A 152 0.97 -3.94 -23.99
N LEU A 153 0.12 -4.78 -24.56
CA LEU A 153 -1.20 -4.41 -25.07
C LEU A 153 -2.23 -4.91 -24.06
N LEU A 154 -3.01 -4.00 -23.49
CA LEU A 154 -4.08 -4.32 -22.57
C LEU A 154 -5.40 -4.31 -23.33
N LEU A 155 -6.18 -5.37 -23.19
CA LEU A 155 -7.52 -5.52 -23.79
C LEU A 155 -8.55 -5.60 -22.66
N GLU A 156 -9.49 -4.65 -22.64
CA GLU A 156 -10.58 -4.64 -21.66
C GLU A 156 -11.92 -4.53 -22.40
N ARG A 157 -12.88 -5.35 -21.99
CA ARG A 157 -14.20 -5.37 -22.59
C ARG A 157 -15.03 -4.16 -22.19
N GLY A 158 -14.94 -3.75 -20.93
CA GLY A 158 -15.70 -2.64 -20.40
C GLY A 158 -15.01 -1.30 -20.60
N GLU A 159 -15.67 -0.25 -20.15
CA GLU A 159 -15.23 1.12 -20.30
C GLU A 159 -14.08 1.48 -19.32
N ALA A 160 -13.40 2.58 -19.60
CA ALA A 160 -12.49 3.24 -18.68
C ALA A 160 -13.20 3.59 -17.38
N VAL A 161 -12.46 3.64 -16.28
CA VAL A 161 -13.04 3.81 -14.94
C VAL A 161 -13.94 5.05 -14.83
N GLU A 162 -13.64 6.13 -15.55
CA GLU A 162 -14.42 7.35 -15.55
C GLU A 162 -15.81 7.17 -16.21
N GLU A 163 -15.86 6.54 -17.36
CA GLU A 163 -17.13 6.26 -18.04
C GLU A 163 -17.90 5.14 -17.37
N ARG A 164 -17.16 4.12 -16.89
CA ARG A 164 -17.72 3.04 -16.09
C ARG A 164 -18.41 3.56 -14.81
N THR A 165 -17.82 4.54 -14.12
CA THR A 165 -18.44 5.16 -12.95
C THR A 165 -19.80 5.75 -13.29
N LYS A 166 -19.91 6.50 -14.39
CA LYS A 166 -21.18 7.08 -14.86
C LYS A 166 -22.23 5.99 -15.17
N ARG A 167 -21.80 4.86 -15.78
CA ARG A 167 -22.69 3.73 -16.07
C ARG A 167 -23.22 3.09 -14.80
N VAL A 168 -22.34 2.88 -13.82
CA VAL A 168 -22.71 2.28 -12.54
C VAL A 168 -23.68 3.18 -11.77
N GLU A 169 -23.39 4.48 -11.71
CA GLU A 169 -24.28 5.46 -11.07
C GLU A 169 -25.66 5.53 -11.74
N ALA A 170 -25.70 5.53 -13.08
CA ALA A 170 -26.94 5.50 -13.84
C ALA A 170 -27.75 4.22 -13.56
N PHE A 171 -27.09 3.07 -13.47
CA PHE A 171 -27.72 1.81 -13.11
C PHE A 171 -28.28 1.83 -11.68
N TRP A 172 -27.53 2.35 -10.72
CA TRP A 172 -28.03 2.49 -9.33
C TRP A 172 -29.19 3.48 -9.19
N ALA A 173 -29.26 4.46 -10.10
CA ALA A 173 -30.41 5.38 -10.19
C ALA A 173 -31.64 4.77 -10.89
N GLY A 174 -31.63 3.48 -11.19
CA GLY A 174 -32.75 2.75 -11.83
C GLY A 174 -32.66 2.64 -13.34
N GLY A 175 -31.53 3.00 -13.94
CA GLY A 175 -31.25 2.83 -15.38
C GLY A 175 -31.01 1.37 -15.78
N PRO A 176 -30.88 1.08 -17.09
CA PRO A 176 -30.65 -0.28 -17.57
C PRO A 176 -29.23 -0.77 -17.22
N LEU A 177 -29.09 -2.07 -17.00
CA LEU A 177 -27.79 -2.73 -16.84
C LEU A 177 -27.07 -2.80 -18.20
N ASP A 178 -25.84 -2.30 -18.26
CA ASP A 178 -24.94 -2.57 -19.40
C ASP A 178 -24.22 -3.92 -19.15
N PRO A 179 -24.36 -4.92 -20.04
CA PRO A 179 -23.73 -6.22 -19.86
C PRO A 179 -22.21 -6.20 -20.03
N ASN A 180 -21.64 -5.17 -20.64
CA ASN A 180 -20.21 -5.06 -20.90
C ASN A 180 -19.49 -4.14 -19.91
N SER A 181 -20.17 -3.13 -19.36
CA SER A 181 -19.59 -2.14 -18.44
C SER A 181 -20.53 -1.90 -17.26
N ASN A 182 -20.20 -2.45 -16.10
CA ASN A 182 -21.04 -2.42 -14.90
C ASN A 182 -20.21 -2.62 -13.62
N VAL A 183 -20.85 -2.95 -12.49
CA VAL A 183 -20.16 -3.18 -11.21
C VAL A 183 -19.14 -4.34 -11.27
N GLN A 184 -19.33 -5.32 -12.15
CA GLN A 184 -18.44 -6.50 -12.28
C GLN A 184 -17.37 -6.32 -13.36
N PHE A 185 -17.71 -5.67 -14.48
CA PHE A 185 -16.91 -5.60 -15.69
C PHE A 185 -16.47 -4.16 -15.99
N GLY A 186 -15.25 -4.05 -16.51
CA GLY A 186 -14.60 -2.80 -16.86
C GLY A 186 -13.31 -2.57 -16.07
N GLU A 187 -12.62 -1.51 -16.43
CA GLU A 187 -11.32 -1.15 -15.86
C GLU A 187 -11.34 -1.08 -14.32
N GLY A 188 -10.33 -1.65 -13.68
CA GLY A 188 -10.22 -1.77 -12.23
C GLY A 188 -10.92 -2.98 -11.63
N GLY A 189 -11.79 -3.67 -12.42
CA GLY A 189 -12.54 -4.85 -11.99
C GLY A 189 -13.62 -4.55 -10.94
N ALA A 190 -14.25 -5.59 -10.39
CA ALA A 190 -15.34 -5.45 -9.43
C ALA A 190 -14.94 -4.78 -8.11
N GLY A 191 -13.65 -4.82 -7.74
CA GLY A 191 -13.13 -4.19 -6.54
C GLY A 191 -13.32 -2.68 -6.50
N THR A 192 -13.32 -2.01 -7.67
CA THR A 192 -13.47 -0.55 -7.78
C THR A 192 -14.78 -0.03 -7.19
N PHE A 193 -15.85 -0.83 -7.25
CA PHE A 193 -17.19 -0.47 -6.73
C PHE A 193 -17.61 -1.33 -5.55
N SER A 194 -16.67 -1.91 -4.82
CA SER A 194 -16.89 -2.70 -3.60
C SER A 194 -16.70 -1.85 -2.34
N ASP A 195 -16.70 -2.48 -1.17
CA ASP A 195 -16.47 -1.81 0.10
C ASP A 195 -14.99 -1.42 0.36
N GLY A 196 -14.10 -1.60 -0.61
CA GLY A 196 -12.72 -1.15 -0.55
C GLY A 196 -11.79 -1.88 0.42
N LYS A 197 -12.22 -2.97 1.02
CA LYS A 197 -11.42 -3.77 1.93
C LYS A 197 -10.32 -4.52 1.20
N LEU A 198 -9.08 -4.36 1.64
CA LEU A 198 -7.90 -5.03 1.10
C LEU A 198 -7.43 -6.19 1.99
N ASN A 199 -8.37 -6.91 2.60
CA ASN A 199 -8.02 -8.00 3.50
C ASN A 199 -7.59 -9.25 2.73
N THR A 200 -6.49 -9.87 3.16
CA THR A 200 -6.01 -11.14 2.63
C THR A 200 -5.58 -12.08 3.77
N LEU A 201 -5.80 -13.37 3.60
CA LEU A 201 -5.26 -14.41 4.48
C LEU A 201 -3.90 -14.93 3.99
N VAL A 202 -3.41 -14.45 2.86
CA VAL A 202 -2.11 -14.86 2.30
C VAL A 202 -0.98 -14.33 3.18
N LYS A 203 -0.09 -15.24 3.60
CA LYS A 203 1.16 -14.86 4.27
C LYS A 203 2.15 -14.37 3.21
N ASP A 204 2.48 -13.10 3.26
CA ASP A 204 3.42 -12.48 2.31
C ASP A 204 4.87 -12.86 2.63
N ARG A 205 5.30 -14.01 2.11
CA ARG A 205 6.67 -14.50 2.29
C ARG A 205 7.67 -13.87 1.31
N THR A 206 7.18 -13.23 0.27
CA THR A 206 7.98 -12.75 -0.87
C THR A 206 7.92 -11.24 -1.07
N GLY A 207 7.19 -10.52 -0.23
CA GLY A 207 7.00 -9.07 -0.34
C GLY A 207 6.02 -8.62 -1.43
N ARG A 208 5.29 -9.54 -2.08
CA ARG A 208 4.36 -9.21 -3.18
C ARG A 208 3.15 -8.41 -2.69
N ASN A 209 2.55 -8.81 -1.58
CA ASN A 209 1.43 -8.09 -1.00
C ASN A 209 1.84 -6.67 -0.60
N ARG A 210 3.03 -6.56 -0.01
CA ARG A 210 3.59 -5.26 0.34
C ARG A 210 3.81 -4.39 -0.89
N LEU A 211 4.38 -4.94 -1.99
CA LEU A 211 4.53 -4.21 -3.25
C LEU A 211 3.19 -3.68 -3.77
N VAL A 212 2.12 -4.49 -3.68
CA VAL A 212 0.78 -4.06 -4.10
C VAL A 212 0.31 -2.86 -3.27
N LEU A 213 0.38 -2.93 -1.94
CA LEU A 213 -0.04 -1.83 -1.07
C LEU A 213 0.79 -0.57 -1.28
N GLU A 214 2.11 -0.70 -1.39
CA GLU A 214 3.03 0.40 -1.68
C GLU A 214 2.75 1.03 -3.06
N THR A 215 2.41 0.21 -4.05
CA THR A 215 2.02 0.71 -5.38
C THR A 215 0.71 1.48 -5.30
N LEU A 216 -0.32 0.95 -4.65
CA LEU A 216 -1.59 1.66 -4.49
C LEU A 216 -1.40 3.00 -3.77
N ALA A 217 -0.57 3.03 -2.71
CA ALA A 217 -0.22 4.27 -2.01
C ALA A 217 0.54 5.26 -2.91
N ALA A 218 1.47 4.78 -3.75
CA ALA A 218 2.21 5.60 -4.69
C ALA A 218 1.32 6.24 -5.77
N PHE A 219 0.18 5.64 -6.07
CA PHE A 219 -0.80 6.13 -7.03
C PHE A 219 -2.01 6.84 -6.40
N GLY A 220 -1.94 7.19 -5.12
CA GLY A 220 -2.89 8.11 -4.48
C GLY A 220 -3.75 7.53 -3.35
N ALA A 221 -3.57 6.26 -2.99
CA ALA A 221 -4.20 5.74 -1.77
C ALA A 221 -3.48 6.25 -0.51
N ASP A 222 -4.19 6.28 0.63
CA ASP A 222 -3.58 6.66 1.90
C ASP A 222 -2.38 5.75 2.22
N PRO A 223 -1.18 6.30 2.46
CA PRO A 223 -0.01 5.52 2.86
C PRO A 223 -0.24 4.61 4.07
N ALA A 224 -1.20 4.91 4.91
CA ALA A 224 -1.56 4.10 6.07
C ALA A 224 -1.98 2.66 5.71
N ILE A 225 -2.45 2.42 4.49
CA ILE A 225 -2.76 1.05 4.02
C ILE A 225 -1.57 0.11 4.08
N THR A 226 -0.34 0.64 4.02
CA THR A 226 0.90 -0.17 4.03
C THR A 226 1.21 -0.78 5.40
N TYR A 227 0.64 -0.25 6.48
CA TYR A 227 0.88 -0.73 7.83
C TYR A 227 -0.39 -1.02 8.64
N GLN A 228 -1.55 -0.57 8.22
CA GLN A 228 -2.81 -0.91 8.90
C GLN A 228 -3.10 -2.41 8.79
N ALA A 229 -3.54 -3.02 9.90
CA ALA A 229 -3.85 -4.45 9.95
C ALA A 229 -5.07 -4.85 9.09
N LYS A 230 -5.96 -3.89 8.84
CA LYS A 230 -7.15 -4.04 7.98
C LYS A 230 -7.21 -2.84 7.05
N PRO A 231 -6.38 -2.84 5.99
CA PRO A 231 -6.33 -1.72 5.06
C PRO A 231 -7.64 -1.59 4.28
N HIS A 232 -8.01 -0.36 4.02
CA HIS A 232 -9.21 0.01 3.29
C HIS A 232 -8.91 1.19 2.36
N ILE A 233 -9.44 1.14 1.13
CA ILE A 233 -9.40 2.26 0.18
C ILE A 233 -10.84 2.55 -0.24
N GLY A 234 -11.33 3.77 0.01
CA GLY A 234 -12.64 4.19 -0.45
C GLY A 234 -12.79 4.06 -1.97
N THR A 235 -13.99 3.80 -2.45
CA THR A 235 -14.27 3.60 -3.88
C THR A 235 -13.98 4.85 -4.71
N ASP A 236 -14.18 6.03 -4.14
CA ASP A 236 -13.82 7.33 -4.70
C ASP A 236 -12.31 7.46 -4.95
N VAL A 237 -11.51 7.08 -3.96
CA VAL A 237 -10.04 7.08 -4.06
C VAL A 237 -9.55 6.00 -5.02
N LEU A 238 -10.15 4.80 -4.97
CA LEU A 238 -9.70 3.66 -5.78
C LEU A 238 -9.87 3.90 -7.27
N SER A 239 -10.94 4.57 -7.69
CA SER A 239 -11.14 4.99 -9.09
C SER A 239 -10.00 5.90 -9.58
N GLY A 240 -9.58 6.85 -8.75
CA GLY A 240 -8.42 7.71 -9.03
C GLY A 240 -7.10 6.94 -9.12
N VAL A 241 -6.89 5.96 -8.24
CA VAL A 241 -5.70 5.09 -8.25
C VAL A 241 -5.65 4.25 -9.52
N VAL A 242 -6.76 3.65 -9.92
CA VAL A 242 -6.87 2.84 -11.15
C VAL A 242 -6.52 3.68 -12.38
N ARG A 243 -7.10 4.86 -12.49
CA ARG A 243 -6.78 5.83 -13.55
C ARG A 243 -5.30 6.20 -13.56
N ALA A 244 -4.72 6.53 -12.42
CA ALA A 244 -3.31 6.92 -12.34
C ALA A 244 -2.35 5.77 -12.74
N ILE A 245 -2.69 4.52 -12.42
CA ILE A 245 -1.93 3.34 -12.87
C ILE A 245 -2.02 3.22 -14.41
N ARG A 246 -3.20 3.36 -15.01
CA ARG A 246 -3.36 3.37 -16.47
C ARG A 246 -2.52 4.45 -17.12
N GLU A 247 -2.61 5.68 -16.63
CA GLU A 247 -1.85 6.82 -17.15
C GLU A 247 -0.34 6.56 -17.11
N GLU A 248 0.16 5.93 -16.07
CA GLU A 248 1.57 5.55 -15.98
C GLU A 248 1.94 4.46 -16.98
N ILE A 249 1.10 3.45 -17.22
CA ILE A 249 1.31 2.42 -18.24
C ILE A 249 1.40 3.07 -19.63
N LEU A 250 0.49 3.99 -19.94
CA LEU A 250 0.48 4.73 -21.20
C LEU A 250 1.75 5.58 -21.35
N ARG A 251 2.15 6.28 -20.31
CA ARG A 251 3.39 7.08 -20.29
C ARG A 251 4.63 6.24 -20.54
N LEU A 252 4.69 5.03 -20.02
CA LEU A 252 5.81 4.09 -20.19
C LEU A 252 5.86 3.41 -21.56
N GLY A 253 4.87 3.63 -22.43
CA GLY A 253 4.90 3.21 -23.82
C GLY A 253 3.93 2.10 -24.20
N GLU A 254 2.89 1.88 -23.45
CA GLU A 254 1.73 1.14 -23.94
C GLU A 254 1.12 1.94 -25.08
N ILE A 255 0.79 1.29 -26.19
CA ILE A 255 0.12 1.92 -27.33
C ILE A 255 -1.32 1.45 -27.37
N GLY A 256 -2.18 2.25 -26.80
CA GLY A 256 -3.62 2.14 -27.01
C GLY A 256 -4.30 1.04 -26.23
N ARG A 257 -5.49 1.35 -25.89
CA ARG A 257 -6.55 0.48 -25.41
C ARG A 257 -7.32 0.00 -26.64
N ALA A 258 -7.58 -1.26 -26.77
CA ALA A 258 -8.48 -1.81 -27.79
C ALA A 258 -9.75 -2.34 -27.13
#